data_e9aaaeb883b1de692e882f51bf74f691
#
_entry.id   e9aaaeb883b1de692e882f51bf74f691
#
_cell.length_a   1.000
_cell.length_b   1.000
_cell.length_c   1.000
_cell.angle_alpha   90.00
_cell.angle_beta   90.00
_cell.angle_gamma   90.00
#
_symmetry.space_group_name_H-M   'P 1'
#
loop_
_entity.id
_entity.type
_entity.pdbx_description
1 polymer ?
#
loop_
_entity_poly.entity_id
_entity_poly.type
_entity_poly.pdbx_seq_one_letter_code
_entity_poly.pdbx_strand_id
1 'polypeptide(L)'
;MIRVSQVRRLLHINRILVRHGLDEIVFATHLFRPVRFLMYILPWYWLRGVQLPRAVRIRKALEDLGPVFIKFGQMLSTRPDLLPEDIALELALLQDRVPPFPGELARAIVEQAYGKKVDEVFQAFDETPFASASIAQVHLALLHDGRQVIVKVVRPSIEKVIRRDVSLLYTLAELAERYWSEAKRLRPREVVAEYEKTILDELDLMREAANASQLRRNFLNSPLLYIPEIEWPLARRNVIVMERIFGTPISDVETLVAQGISLKDLAERGVQIFFTQVFVHSFFHADMHPGNIFVSKEGQYIAVDFGIMGTLSPRDQRYLAENFLAFFNRDYRRVGQLHVDAGWVPAGTRVDEFESAIRTVCEPIFERPLKDISFGHLLLRLFQTAHRFNMEVQPQLVLLQKTLLNIEGLGRQLYPDLDLWQTSKPFLERWMSEQVGTRALWKSIRENAPQWAEKLPDIPLLLHDILQQTRDGKLEVEWKSAQLERIQHDVKRASQRSVMAIMGATFIISAAIIKGLDGYAPIMLGNAPLLTWILGAIGVVILISAWSERN
;
A
#
# COMPACT_ATOMS: atom_id res chain seq x y z
N MET A 1 23.85 -15.09 -3.72
CA MET A 1 24.39 -16.18 -2.86
C MET A 1 23.72 -16.14 -1.50
N ILE A 2 23.10 -17.24 -1.07
CA ILE A 2 22.41 -17.34 0.22
C ILE A 2 23.48 -17.38 1.33
N ARG A 3 23.42 -16.46 2.31
CA ARG A 3 24.34 -16.44 3.45
C ARG A 3 24.01 -17.57 4.43
N VAL A 4 25.01 -18.13 5.13
CA VAL A 4 24.84 -19.25 6.09
C VAL A 4 23.77 -18.95 7.16
N SER A 5 23.66 -17.68 7.61
CA SER A 5 22.62 -17.24 8.54
C SER A 5 21.21 -17.32 7.97
N GLN A 6 21.06 -17.17 6.65
CA GLN A 6 19.78 -17.29 5.94
C GLN A 6 19.36 -18.75 5.79
N VAL A 7 20.32 -19.68 5.68
CA VAL A 7 20.01 -21.12 5.54
C VAL A 7 19.25 -21.66 6.76
N ARG A 8 19.69 -21.33 7.98
CA ARG A 8 18.98 -21.75 9.21
C ARG A 8 17.55 -21.21 9.25
N ARG A 9 17.34 -19.95 8.85
CA ARG A 9 16.01 -19.33 8.85
C ARG A 9 15.14 -19.92 7.74
N LEU A 10 15.69 -20.20 6.55
CA LEU A 10 15.01 -20.91 5.46
C LEU A 10 14.55 -22.31 5.88
N LEU A 11 15.41 -23.07 6.58
CA LEU A 11 15.04 -24.37 7.12
C LEU A 11 13.91 -24.28 8.15
N HIS A 12 13.94 -23.25 9.01
CA HIS A 12 12.89 -23.00 9.98
C HIS A 12 11.56 -22.66 9.29
N ILE A 13 11.56 -21.78 8.29
CA ILE A 13 10.38 -21.42 7.49
C ILE A 13 9.84 -22.67 6.78
N ASN A 14 10.73 -23.43 6.14
CA ASN A 14 10.35 -24.66 5.45
C ASN A 14 9.67 -25.66 6.42
N ARG A 15 10.24 -25.85 7.62
CA ARG A 15 9.65 -26.69 8.65
C ARG A 15 8.22 -26.25 9.04
N ILE A 16 8.01 -24.94 9.22
CA ILE A 16 6.69 -24.39 9.55
C ILE A 16 5.71 -24.60 8.39
N LEU A 17 6.10 -24.26 7.15
CA LEU A 17 5.26 -24.44 5.98
C LEU A 17 4.84 -25.91 5.79
N VAL A 18 5.77 -26.83 5.93
CA VAL A 18 5.49 -28.28 5.86
C VAL A 18 4.56 -28.73 7.00
N ARG A 19 4.78 -28.24 8.23
CA ARG A 19 3.91 -28.54 9.38
C ARG A 19 2.45 -28.12 9.13
N HIS A 20 2.25 -27.00 8.44
CA HIS A 20 0.92 -26.51 8.06
C HIS A 20 0.43 -27.09 6.72
N GLY A 21 1.14 -28.04 6.13
CA GLY A 21 0.75 -28.69 4.86
C GLY A 21 0.81 -27.75 3.65
N LEU A 22 1.65 -26.70 3.71
CA LEU A 22 1.91 -25.74 2.64
C LEU A 22 3.14 -26.14 1.80
N ASP A 23 3.45 -27.42 1.77
CA ASP A 23 4.57 -28.00 1.01
C ASP A 23 4.46 -27.75 -0.49
N GLU A 24 3.26 -27.58 -1.04
CA GLU A 24 3.05 -27.17 -2.43
C GLU A 24 3.78 -25.85 -2.75
N ILE A 25 3.75 -24.87 -1.85
CA ILE A 25 4.44 -23.59 -2.00
C ILE A 25 5.96 -23.80 -2.01
N VAL A 26 6.45 -24.69 -1.13
CA VAL A 26 7.88 -25.04 -1.04
C VAL A 26 8.35 -25.73 -2.31
N PHE A 27 7.55 -26.65 -2.85
CA PHE A 27 7.89 -27.39 -4.07
C PHE A 27 7.81 -26.54 -5.34
N ALA A 28 6.92 -25.58 -5.36
CA ALA A 28 6.77 -24.64 -6.48
C ALA A 28 8.03 -23.75 -6.68
N THR A 29 8.82 -23.52 -5.63
CA THR A 29 10.08 -22.72 -5.73
C THR A 29 11.23 -23.46 -6.38
N HIS A 30 11.09 -24.72 -6.78
CA HIS A 30 12.15 -25.58 -7.32
C HIS A 30 13.46 -25.66 -6.51
N LEU A 31 13.59 -24.87 -5.44
CA LEU A 31 14.79 -24.78 -4.61
C LEU A 31 15.17 -26.12 -3.95
N PHE A 32 14.15 -26.93 -3.63
CA PHE A 32 14.33 -28.20 -2.92
C PHE A 32 14.12 -29.44 -3.83
N ARG A 33 14.03 -29.27 -5.15
CA ARG A 33 13.88 -30.40 -6.09
C ARG A 33 14.91 -31.51 -5.88
N PRO A 34 16.23 -31.21 -5.74
CA PRO A 34 17.24 -32.27 -5.59
C PRO A 34 17.13 -33.03 -4.27
N VAL A 35 16.53 -32.44 -3.23
CA VAL A 35 16.40 -33.04 -1.88
C VAL A 35 14.98 -33.45 -1.53
N ARG A 36 14.05 -33.41 -2.50
CA ARG A 36 12.63 -33.74 -2.30
C ARG A 36 12.43 -35.14 -1.70
N PHE A 37 13.23 -36.11 -2.09
CA PHE A 37 13.13 -37.49 -1.58
C PHE A 37 13.48 -37.58 -0.09
N LEU A 38 14.41 -36.72 0.42
CA LEU A 38 14.77 -36.64 1.84
C LEU A 38 13.61 -36.18 2.71
N MET A 39 12.72 -35.33 2.17
CA MET A 39 11.56 -34.83 2.92
C MET A 39 10.52 -35.93 3.19
N TYR A 40 10.38 -36.93 2.31
CA TYR A 40 9.48 -38.07 2.53
C TYR A 40 9.99 -38.99 3.65
N ILE A 41 11.28 -38.94 4.00
CA ILE A 41 11.91 -39.75 5.05
C ILE A 41 11.76 -39.07 6.42
N LEU A 42 11.42 -37.77 6.48
CA LEU A 42 11.35 -37.03 7.73
C LEU A 42 10.03 -37.28 8.47
N PRO A 43 10.05 -37.58 9.80
CA PRO A 43 8.87 -37.98 10.56
C PRO A 43 7.72 -36.96 10.53
N TRP A 44 8.02 -35.69 10.47
CA TRP A 44 7.00 -34.60 10.43
C TRP A 44 6.23 -34.54 9.11
N TYR A 45 6.69 -35.16 8.03
CA TYR A 45 5.93 -35.29 6.79
C TYR A 45 4.70 -36.20 6.97
N TRP A 46 4.81 -37.19 7.83
CA TRP A 46 3.75 -38.19 8.12
C TRP A 46 2.82 -37.76 9.26
N LEU A 47 3.26 -36.80 10.10
CA LEU A 47 2.46 -36.23 11.18
C LEU A 47 1.54 -35.07 10.69
N ARG A 48 1.00 -35.19 9.49
CA ARG A 48 0.06 -34.21 8.93
C ARG A 48 -1.22 -34.19 9.76
N GLY A 49 -1.31 -33.19 10.64
CA GLY A 49 -2.53 -32.88 11.37
C GLY A 49 -3.45 -32.00 10.53
N VAL A 50 -4.68 -32.44 10.41
CA VAL A 50 -5.93 -31.71 10.16
C VAL A 50 -6.11 -30.96 8.83
N GLN A 51 -7.21 -31.31 8.20
CA GLN A 51 -7.82 -30.77 6.97
C GLN A 51 -8.39 -29.34 7.15
N LEU A 52 -7.56 -28.37 7.56
CA LEU A 52 -7.99 -26.96 7.58
C LEU A 52 -7.99 -26.37 6.15
N PRO A 53 -8.89 -25.43 5.84
CA PRO A 53 -8.86 -24.70 4.59
C PRO A 53 -7.48 -24.07 4.32
N ARG A 54 -7.10 -23.95 3.04
CA ARG A 54 -5.77 -23.43 2.65
C ARG A 54 -5.48 -22.04 3.23
N ALA A 55 -6.45 -21.16 3.21
CA ALA A 55 -6.34 -19.81 3.74
C ALA A 55 -6.00 -19.81 5.25
N VAL A 56 -6.71 -20.64 6.05
CA VAL A 56 -6.44 -20.79 7.49
C VAL A 56 -5.03 -21.32 7.77
N ARG A 57 -4.56 -22.27 6.94
CA ARG A 57 -3.21 -22.82 7.07
C ARG A 57 -2.13 -21.79 6.80
N ILE A 58 -2.36 -20.92 5.80
CA ILE A 58 -1.45 -19.80 5.49
C ILE A 58 -1.39 -18.84 6.66
N ARG A 59 -2.54 -18.40 7.21
CA ARG A 59 -2.58 -17.52 8.38
C ARG A 59 -1.80 -18.09 9.56
N LYS A 60 -2.08 -19.33 9.95
CA LYS A 60 -1.39 -20.00 11.05
C LYS A 60 0.12 -20.14 10.82
N ALA A 61 0.54 -20.39 9.59
CA ALA A 61 1.95 -20.45 9.26
C ALA A 61 2.63 -19.08 9.44
N LEU A 62 1.97 -17.98 9.06
CA LEU A 62 2.49 -16.62 9.26
C LEU A 62 2.54 -16.24 10.74
N GLU A 63 1.56 -16.65 11.55
CA GLU A 63 1.56 -16.50 13.01
C GLU A 63 2.77 -17.21 13.64
N ASP A 64 3.03 -18.46 13.27
CA ASP A 64 4.17 -19.25 13.76
C ASP A 64 5.53 -18.70 13.27
N LEU A 65 5.58 -18.05 12.13
CA LEU A 65 6.79 -17.42 11.59
C LEU A 65 7.21 -16.15 12.33
N GLY A 66 6.26 -15.52 13.02
CA GLY A 66 6.49 -14.38 13.92
C GLY A 66 6.14 -13.02 13.33
N PRO A 67 6.45 -11.93 14.08
CA PRO A 67 5.87 -10.60 13.87
C PRO A 67 6.11 -10.02 12.46
N VAL A 68 7.28 -10.24 11.87
CA VAL A 68 7.58 -9.76 10.50
C VAL A 68 6.65 -10.39 9.46
N PHE A 69 6.36 -11.68 9.59
CA PHE A 69 5.46 -12.38 8.68
C PHE A 69 3.98 -12.10 8.95
N ILE A 70 3.61 -11.85 10.22
CA ILE A 70 2.28 -11.38 10.58
C ILE A 70 2.00 -10.03 9.90
N LYS A 71 2.90 -9.06 10.03
CA LYS A 71 2.78 -7.74 9.38
C LYS A 71 2.81 -7.84 7.86
N PHE A 72 3.63 -8.73 7.30
CA PHE A 72 3.62 -9.00 5.87
C PHE A 72 2.27 -9.53 5.40
N GLY A 73 1.69 -10.48 6.13
CA GLY A 73 0.35 -11.00 5.86
C GLY A 73 -0.74 -9.94 5.98
N GLN A 74 -0.67 -9.08 7.01
CA GLN A 74 -1.59 -7.94 7.17
C GLN A 74 -1.50 -6.97 6.00
N MET A 75 -0.29 -6.63 5.52
CA MET A 75 -0.11 -5.81 4.33
C MET A 75 -0.69 -6.51 3.08
N LEU A 76 -0.39 -7.80 2.90
CA LEU A 76 -0.93 -8.55 1.76
C LEU A 76 -2.45 -8.65 1.78
N SER A 77 -3.09 -8.70 2.96
CA SER A 77 -4.55 -8.71 3.08
C SER A 77 -5.21 -7.45 2.53
N THR A 78 -4.47 -6.34 2.44
CA THR A 78 -4.92 -5.07 1.85
C THR A 78 -4.66 -4.99 0.34
N ARG A 79 -4.14 -6.05 -0.28
CA ARG A 79 -3.79 -6.09 -1.71
C ARG A 79 -4.62 -7.17 -2.43
N PRO A 80 -5.89 -6.89 -2.74
CA PRO A 80 -6.79 -7.85 -3.41
C PRO A 80 -6.34 -8.19 -4.84
N ASP A 81 -5.44 -7.39 -5.42
CA ASP A 81 -4.79 -7.64 -6.70
C ASP A 81 -3.75 -8.78 -6.65
N LEU A 82 -3.23 -9.09 -5.47
CA LEU A 82 -2.17 -10.08 -5.28
C LEU A 82 -2.69 -11.44 -4.82
N LEU A 83 -3.82 -11.49 -4.12
CA LEU A 83 -4.30 -12.68 -3.44
C LEU A 83 -5.75 -13.02 -3.81
N PRO A 84 -6.11 -14.32 -3.83
CA PRO A 84 -7.49 -14.76 -3.82
C PRO A 84 -8.25 -14.22 -2.60
N GLU A 85 -9.54 -13.95 -2.77
CA GLU A 85 -10.40 -13.31 -1.75
C GLU A 85 -10.43 -14.09 -0.43
N ASP A 86 -10.53 -15.42 -0.49
CA ASP A 86 -10.55 -16.29 0.68
C ASP A 86 -9.26 -16.17 1.52
N ILE A 87 -8.11 -16.03 0.85
CA ILE A 87 -6.82 -15.83 1.52
C ILE A 87 -6.74 -14.42 2.09
N ALA A 88 -7.15 -13.39 1.34
CA ALA A 88 -7.09 -12.01 1.80
C ALA A 88 -7.96 -11.79 3.06
N LEU A 89 -9.19 -12.34 3.07
CA LEU A 89 -10.09 -12.30 4.22
C LEU A 89 -9.50 -12.99 5.45
N GLU A 90 -8.90 -14.15 5.27
CA GLU A 90 -8.29 -14.90 6.38
C GLU A 90 -7.04 -14.19 6.92
N LEU A 91 -6.22 -13.58 6.06
CA LEU A 91 -5.06 -12.80 6.48
C LEU A 91 -5.44 -11.50 7.19
N ALA A 92 -6.60 -10.94 6.92
CA ALA A 92 -7.12 -9.80 7.66
C ALA A 92 -7.40 -10.11 9.15
N LEU A 93 -7.53 -11.39 9.52
CA LEU A 93 -7.70 -11.84 10.90
C LEU A 93 -6.38 -11.95 11.69
N LEU A 94 -5.22 -11.71 11.04
CA LEU A 94 -3.93 -11.72 11.72
C LEU A 94 -3.87 -10.64 12.81
N GLN A 95 -3.57 -11.07 14.04
CA GLN A 95 -3.49 -10.18 15.21
C GLN A 95 -2.03 -9.98 15.65
N ASP A 96 -1.72 -8.78 16.10
CA ASP A 96 -0.38 -8.36 16.57
C ASP A 96 -0.07 -8.80 18.01
N ARG A 97 -0.57 -9.93 18.46
CA ARG A 97 -0.31 -10.44 19.81
C ARG A 97 1.03 -11.17 19.86
N VAL A 98 2.01 -10.52 20.43
CA VAL A 98 3.35 -11.09 20.63
C VAL A 98 3.68 -11.11 22.13
N PRO A 99 4.29 -12.18 22.67
CA PRO A 99 4.70 -12.23 24.06
C PRO A 99 5.55 -11.01 24.44
N PRO A 100 5.37 -10.46 25.66
CA PRO A 100 6.15 -9.32 26.10
C PRO A 100 7.63 -9.70 26.27
N PHE A 101 8.52 -8.69 26.13
CA PHE A 101 9.93 -8.81 26.50
C PHE A 101 10.13 -8.32 27.94
N PRO A 102 11.25 -8.70 28.61
CA PRO A 102 11.49 -8.33 30.00
C PRO A 102 11.48 -6.83 30.22
N GLY A 103 10.78 -6.37 31.28
CA GLY A 103 10.63 -4.96 31.62
C GLY A 103 11.94 -4.26 31.94
N GLU A 104 12.93 -4.97 32.49
CA GLU A 104 14.30 -4.48 32.68
C GLU A 104 14.94 -3.99 31.38
N LEU A 105 14.67 -4.68 30.25
CA LEU A 105 15.14 -4.24 28.93
C LEU A 105 14.40 -3.00 28.47
N ALA A 106 13.09 -2.87 28.79
CA ALA A 106 12.33 -1.66 28.48
C ALA A 106 12.91 -0.46 29.25
N ARG A 107 13.19 -0.63 30.55
CA ARG A 107 13.86 0.37 31.39
C ARG A 107 15.21 0.80 30.79
N ALA A 108 16.04 -0.16 30.41
CA ALA A 108 17.34 0.13 29.81
C ALA A 108 17.24 0.90 28.48
N ILE A 109 16.24 0.59 27.65
CA ILE A 109 15.97 1.32 26.39
C ILE A 109 15.54 2.76 26.68
N VAL A 110 14.68 2.96 27.67
CA VAL A 110 14.22 4.28 28.10
C VAL A 110 15.40 5.11 28.63
N GLU A 111 16.22 4.54 29.51
CA GLU A 111 17.43 5.19 30.03
C GLU A 111 18.42 5.55 28.91
N GLN A 112 18.62 4.66 27.97
CA GLN A 112 19.46 4.93 26.79
C GLN A 112 18.91 6.05 25.91
N ALA A 113 17.58 6.08 25.71
CA ALA A 113 16.92 7.08 24.87
C ALA A 113 17.01 8.50 25.44
N TYR A 114 17.00 8.64 26.76
CA TYR A 114 17.07 9.93 27.45
C TYR A 114 18.47 10.29 27.96
N GLY A 115 19.38 9.34 28.06
CA GLY A 115 20.70 9.54 28.68
C GLY A 115 20.63 9.83 30.18
N LYS A 116 19.55 9.42 30.85
CA LYS A 116 19.24 9.63 32.27
C LYS A 116 18.68 8.36 32.87
N LYS A 117 18.74 8.24 34.21
CA LYS A 117 18.05 7.18 34.91
C LYS A 117 16.53 7.34 34.77
N VAL A 118 15.80 6.22 34.76
CA VAL A 118 14.33 6.25 34.66
C VAL A 118 13.71 7.09 35.78
N ASP A 119 14.24 6.99 36.99
CA ASP A 119 13.76 7.71 38.17
C ASP A 119 14.02 9.23 38.11
N GLU A 120 14.90 9.69 37.22
CA GLU A 120 15.12 11.12 36.93
C GLU A 120 14.10 11.67 35.91
N VAL A 121 13.49 10.79 35.11
CA VAL A 121 12.54 11.16 34.06
C VAL A 121 11.10 11.00 34.55
N PHE A 122 10.84 9.91 35.28
CA PHE A 122 9.51 9.58 35.81
C PHE A 122 9.58 9.45 37.34
N GLN A 123 8.51 9.86 38.01
CA GLN A 123 8.34 9.62 39.44
C GLN A 123 8.17 8.12 39.72
N ALA A 124 7.48 7.39 38.83
CA ALA A 124 7.34 5.95 38.85
C ALA A 124 7.26 5.39 37.43
N PHE A 125 7.86 4.23 37.24
CA PHE A 125 7.82 3.47 35.98
C PHE A 125 7.52 2.02 36.29
N ASP A 126 6.40 1.47 35.75
CA ASP A 126 6.05 0.07 35.92
C ASP A 126 6.80 -0.78 34.89
N GLU A 127 7.68 -1.64 35.35
CA GLU A 127 8.41 -2.59 34.49
C GLU A 127 7.51 -3.71 33.97
N THR A 128 6.36 -3.95 34.60
CA THR A 128 5.36 -4.90 34.10
C THR A 128 4.67 -4.31 32.88
N PRO A 129 4.73 -4.98 31.71
CA PRO A 129 4.09 -4.43 30.51
C PRO A 129 2.57 -4.39 30.66
N PHE A 130 1.98 -3.24 30.40
CA PHE A 130 0.54 -3.05 30.35
C PHE A 130 -0.05 -3.65 29.06
N ALA A 131 0.66 -3.51 27.92
CA ALA A 131 0.27 -4.10 26.64
C ALA A 131 1.52 -4.45 25.82
N SER A 132 1.38 -5.40 24.92
CA SER A 132 2.48 -5.85 24.06
C SER A 132 1.98 -6.07 22.62
N ALA A 133 2.63 -5.40 21.68
CA ALA A 133 2.38 -5.49 20.23
C ALA A 133 3.57 -6.13 19.49
N SER A 134 3.45 -6.30 18.18
CA SER A 134 4.49 -6.91 17.33
C SER A 134 5.82 -6.16 17.40
N ILE A 135 5.80 -4.83 17.42
CA ILE A 135 6.98 -3.96 17.29
C ILE A 135 7.33 -3.26 18.60
N ALA A 136 6.35 -2.99 19.46
CA ALA A 136 6.53 -2.21 20.67
C ALA A 136 5.80 -2.82 21.88
N GLN A 137 6.12 -2.33 23.06
CA GLN A 137 5.53 -2.67 24.33
C GLN A 137 5.14 -1.39 25.07
N VAL A 138 4.06 -1.41 25.82
CA VAL A 138 3.52 -0.26 26.56
C VAL A 138 3.68 -0.48 28.04
N HIS A 139 4.20 0.52 28.74
CA HIS A 139 4.37 0.54 30.18
C HIS A 139 3.60 1.71 30.80
N LEU A 140 3.16 1.55 32.03
CA LEU A 140 2.58 2.65 32.80
C LEU A 140 3.67 3.46 33.48
N ALA A 141 3.50 4.77 33.54
CA ALA A 141 4.42 5.64 34.26
C ALA A 141 3.68 6.83 34.89
N LEU A 142 4.33 7.47 35.86
CA LEU A 142 3.87 8.68 36.51
C LEU A 142 4.92 9.77 36.32
N LEU A 143 4.54 10.91 35.79
CA LEU A 143 5.43 12.06 35.69
C LEU A 143 5.60 12.74 37.04
N HIS A 144 6.68 13.54 37.19
CA HIS A 144 6.95 14.28 38.44
C HIS A 144 5.88 15.33 38.78
N ASP A 145 5.06 15.74 37.82
CA ASP A 145 3.91 16.63 38.01
C ASP A 145 2.62 15.89 38.43
N GLY A 146 2.69 14.57 38.57
CA GLY A 146 1.56 13.72 39.00
C GLY A 146 0.66 13.23 37.87
N ARG A 147 0.94 13.58 36.59
CA ARG A 147 0.19 13.07 35.44
C ARG A 147 0.53 11.61 35.17
N GLN A 148 -0.52 10.79 34.98
CA GLN A 148 -0.36 9.40 34.57
C GLN A 148 -0.16 9.34 33.06
N VAL A 149 0.85 8.60 32.63
CA VAL A 149 1.23 8.46 31.22
C VAL A 149 1.46 7.00 30.86
N ILE A 150 1.43 6.70 29.58
CA ILE A 150 1.93 5.46 29.03
C ILE A 150 3.23 5.72 28.28
N VAL A 151 4.13 4.77 28.37
CA VAL A 151 5.43 4.78 27.71
C VAL A 151 5.45 3.63 26.71
N LYS A 152 5.41 3.93 25.41
CA LYS A 152 5.53 2.95 24.32
C LYS A 152 6.99 2.82 23.93
N VAL A 153 7.54 1.60 24.02
CA VAL A 153 8.96 1.30 23.83
C VAL A 153 9.13 0.29 22.71
N VAL A 154 9.93 0.60 21.71
CA VAL A 154 10.24 -0.31 20.59
C VAL A 154 11.01 -1.51 21.11
N ARG A 155 10.67 -2.72 20.63
CA ARG A 155 11.33 -3.97 21.01
C ARG A 155 12.84 -3.93 20.73
N PRO A 156 13.65 -4.44 21.65
CA PRO A 156 15.10 -4.47 21.45
C PRO A 156 15.47 -5.31 20.22
N SER A 157 16.42 -4.82 19.44
CA SER A 157 16.97 -5.50 18.25
C SER A 157 15.95 -5.89 17.16
N ILE A 158 14.71 -5.40 17.22
CA ILE A 158 13.66 -5.73 16.24
C ILE A 158 14.06 -5.32 14.81
N GLU A 159 14.76 -4.20 14.64
CA GLU A 159 15.25 -3.75 13.33
C GLU A 159 16.17 -4.79 12.67
N LYS A 160 17.06 -5.43 13.46
CA LYS A 160 17.95 -6.49 12.96
C LYS A 160 17.16 -7.72 12.49
N VAL A 161 16.09 -8.07 13.21
CA VAL A 161 15.21 -9.18 12.85
C VAL A 161 14.46 -8.85 11.57
N ILE A 162 13.89 -7.64 11.47
CA ILE A 162 13.17 -7.16 10.28
C ILE A 162 14.09 -7.18 9.07
N ARG A 163 15.28 -6.57 9.13
CA ARG A 163 16.21 -6.52 7.99
C ARG A 163 16.61 -7.91 7.52
N ARG A 164 16.82 -8.84 8.45
CA ARG A 164 17.15 -10.24 8.13
C ARG A 164 15.98 -10.94 7.42
N ASP A 165 14.77 -10.81 7.95
CA ASP A 165 13.61 -11.52 7.43
C ASP A 165 13.12 -10.87 6.10
N VAL A 166 13.23 -9.55 5.95
CA VAL A 166 13.01 -8.83 4.67
C VAL A 166 14.02 -9.26 3.60
N SER A 167 15.31 -9.37 3.95
CA SER A 167 16.33 -9.90 3.01
C SER A 167 15.97 -11.31 2.50
N LEU A 168 15.33 -12.11 3.33
CA LEU A 168 14.84 -13.42 2.94
C LEU A 168 13.61 -13.33 2.03
N LEU A 169 12.67 -12.42 2.32
CA LEU A 169 11.52 -12.16 1.44
C LEU A 169 11.98 -11.72 0.04
N TYR A 170 13.03 -10.89 -0.07
CA TYR A 170 13.63 -10.55 -1.37
C TYR A 170 14.17 -11.79 -2.10
N THR A 171 14.83 -12.69 -1.39
CA THR A 171 15.31 -13.94 -1.98
C THR A 171 14.15 -14.80 -2.50
N LEU A 172 13.06 -14.89 -1.74
CA LEU A 172 11.85 -15.62 -2.16
C LEU A 172 11.18 -14.94 -3.36
N ALA A 173 11.12 -13.61 -3.38
CA ALA A 173 10.59 -12.84 -4.49
C ALA A 173 11.40 -13.06 -5.78
N GLU A 174 12.73 -13.04 -5.71
CA GLU A 174 13.61 -13.35 -6.84
C GLU A 174 13.39 -14.77 -7.38
N LEU A 175 13.23 -15.75 -6.48
CA LEU A 175 12.94 -17.12 -6.87
C LEU A 175 11.56 -17.24 -7.52
N ALA A 176 10.55 -16.54 -6.99
CA ALA A 176 9.21 -16.51 -7.57
C ALA A 176 9.25 -15.93 -9.01
N GLU A 177 9.90 -14.78 -9.23
CA GLU A 177 10.05 -14.17 -10.56
C GLU A 177 10.79 -15.08 -11.56
N ARG A 178 11.78 -15.83 -11.05
CA ARG A 178 12.58 -16.72 -11.88
C ARG A 178 11.85 -17.99 -12.32
N TYR A 179 11.02 -18.55 -11.43
CA TYR A 179 10.44 -19.88 -11.64
C TYR A 179 8.95 -19.87 -11.94
N TRP A 180 8.22 -18.76 -11.69
CA TRP A 180 6.80 -18.60 -12.00
C TRP A 180 6.56 -17.50 -13.01
N SER A 181 6.04 -17.85 -14.17
CA SER A 181 5.72 -16.86 -15.21
C SER A 181 4.67 -15.83 -14.73
N GLU A 182 3.69 -16.29 -13.96
CA GLU A 182 2.63 -15.44 -13.40
C GLU A 182 3.14 -14.48 -12.30
N ALA A 183 4.19 -14.87 -11.55
CA ALA A 183 4.77 -14.03 -10.52
C ALA A 183 5.40 -12.75 -11.10
N LYS A 184 5.88 -12.77 -12.34
CA LYS A 184 6.40 -11.58 -13.00
C LYS A 184 5.35 -10.46 -13.12
N ARG A 185 4.07 -10.84 -13.32
CA ARG A 185 2.96 -9.89 -13.35
C ARG A 185 2.68 -9.27 -11.99
N LEU A 186 2.87 -10.04 -10.92
CA LEU A 186 2.62 -9.62 -9.54
C LEU A 186 3.77 -8.77 -8.95
N ARG A 187 4.91 -8.65 -9.64
CA ARG A 187 6.09 -7.85 -9.22
C ARG A 187 6.47 -8.06 -7.74
N PRO A 188 6.73 -9.28 -7.29
CA PRO A 188 6.90 -9.59 -5.88
C PRO A 188 8.07 -8.82 -5.23
N ARG A 189 9.10 -8.44 -5.98
CA ARG A 189 10.19 -7.60 -5.45
C ARG A 189 9.73 -6.18 -5.10
N GLU A 190 8.84 -5.60 -5.91
CA GLU A 190 8.26 -4.28 -5.61
C GLU A 190 7.37 -4.36 -4.36
N VAL A 191 6.60 -5.45 -4.23
CA VAL A 191 5.76 -5.72 -3.04
C VAL A 191 6.63 -5.83 -1.77
N VAL A 192 7.76 -6.55 -1.84
CA VAL A 192 8.69 -6.66 -0.70
C VAL A 192 9.35 -5.31 -0.40
N ALA A 193 9.67 -4.50 -1.41
CA ALA A 193 10.24 -3.17 -1.21
C ALA A 193 9.25 -2.21 -0.54
N GLU A 194 7.99 -2.26 -0.94
CA GLU A 194 6.90 -1.50 -0.29
C GLU A 194 6.72 -1.94 1.18
N TYR A 195 6.74 -3.25 1.42
CA TYR A 195 6.70 -3.80 2.77
C TYR A 195 7.89 -3.37 3.62
N GLU A 196 9.12 -3.45 3.09
CA GLU A 196 10.32 -3.02 3.79
C GLU A 196 10.20 -1.56 4.25
N LYS A 197 9.77 -0.69 3.35
CA LYS A 197 9.55 0.73 3.67
C LYS A 197 8.53 0.87 4.80
N THR A 198 7.38 0.23 4.69
CA THR A 198 6.29 0.32 5.67
C THR A 198 6.71 -0.16 7.04
N ILE A 199 7.34 -1.34 7.14
CA ILE A 199 7.72 -1.91 8.44
C ILE A 199 8.89 -1.18 9.09
N LEU A 200 9.80 -0.60 8.31
CA LEU A 200 10.87 0.25 8.85
C LEU A 200 10.33 1.61 9.32
N ASP A 201 9.32 2.15 8.64
CA ASP A 201 8.62 3.36 9.02
C ASP A 201 7.86 3.19 10.36
N GLU A 202 7.31 2.00 10.63
CA GLU A 202 6.66 1.66 11.92
C GLU A 202 7.64 1.65 13.11
N LEU A 203 8.95 1.51 12.87
CA LEU A 203 9.96 1.59 13.95
C LEU A 203 10.21 3.01 14.44
N ASP A 204 9.75 4.00 13.72
CA ASP A 204 9.92 5.41 14.08
C ASP A 204 8.68 5.94 14.80
N LEU A 205 8.68 5.80 16.14
CA LEU A 205 7.57 6.28 16.97
C LEU A 205 7.35 7.79 16.90
N MET A 206 8.32 8.59 16.39
CA MET A 206 8.11 10.01 16.16
C MET A 206 7.02 10.27 15.10
N ARG A 207 6.89 9.37 14.13
CA ARG A 207 5.82 9.44 13.12
C ARG A 207 4.45 9.19 13.76
N GLU A 208 4.37 8.18 14.64
CA GLU A 208 3.15 7.90 15.39
C GLU A 208 2.76 9.10 16.28
N ALA A 209 3.72 9.70 16.99
CA ALA A 209 3.51 10.91 17.78
C ALA A 209 3.01 12.09 16.94
N ALA A 210 3.60 12.30 15.76
CA ALA A 210 3.17 13.35 14.83
C ALA A 210 1.75 13.10 14.30
N ASN A 211 1.43 11.87 13.95
CA ASN A 211 0.10 11.45 13.51
C ASN A 211 -0.96 11.68 14.59
N ALA A 212 -0.68 11.24 15.82
CA ALA A 212 -1.54 11.47 16.97
C ALA A 212 -1.82 12.96 17.18
N SER A 213 -0.76 13.77 17.18
CA SER A 213 -0.88 15.22 17.35
C SER A 213 -1.64 15.89 16.21
N GLN A 214 -1.50 15.43 14.97
CA GLN A 214 -2.27 15.92 13.84
C GLN A 214 -3.76 15.58 14.00
N LEU A 215 -4.07 14.33 14.35
CA LEU A 215 -5.45 13.89 14.53
C LEU A 215 -6.10 14.60 15.73
N ARG A 216 -5.35 14.81 16.82
CA ARG A 216 -5.81 15.60 17.99
C ARG A 216 -6.18 17.01 17.60
N ARG A 217 -5.35 17.71 16.79
CA ARG A 217 -5.69 19.04 16.28
C ARG A 217 -6.95 19.06 15.44
N ASN A 218 -7.15 18.03 14.62
CA ASN A 218 -8.33 17.90 13.76
C ASN A 218 -9.64 17.73 14.58
N PHE A 219 -9.56 17.08 15.73
CA PHE A 219 -10.70 16.84 16.62
C PHE A 219 -10.65 17.68 17.93
N LEU A 220 -9.88 18.75 17.96
CA LEU A 220 -9.80 19.61 19.15
C LEU A 220 -11.20 20.12 19.52
N ASN A 221 -11.60 19.90 20.79
CA ASN A 221 -12.92 20.24 21.32
C ASN A 221 -14.10 19.51 20.65
N SER A 222 -13.86 18.45 19.90
CA SER A 222 -14.93 17.61 19.31
C SER A 222 -15.52 16.67 20.37
N PRO A 223 -16.85 16.55 20.48
CA PRO A 223 -17.47 15.56 21.38
C PRO A 223 -17.41 14.13 20.78
N LEU A 224 -16.94 13.97 19.57
CA LEU A 224 -16.95 12.68 18.85
C LEU A 224 -15.74 11.82 19.20
N LEU A 225 -14.54 12.38 19.11
CA LEU A 225 -13.29 11.63 19.20
C LEU A 225 -12.28 12.37 20.06
N TYR A 226 -11.72 11.66 21.02
CA TYR A 226 -10.61 12.09 21.86
C TYR A 226 -9.32 11.38 21.43
N ILE A 227 -8.24 12.10 21.40
CA ILE A 227 -6.89 11.59 21.10
C ILE A 227 -5.97 11.98 22.28
N PRO A 228 -5.24 11.02 22.88
CA PRO A 228 -4.32 11.29 23.98
C PRO A 228 -3.22 12.27 23.58
N GLU A 229 -2.80 13.10 24.52
CA GLU A 229 -1.75 14.08 24.33
C GLU A 229 -0.37 13.41 24.30
N ILE A 230 0.49 13.89 23.40
CA ILE A 230 1.88 13.44 23.30
C ILE A 230 2.77 14.34 24.15
N GLU A 231 3.58 13.76 25.02
CA GLU A 231 4.63 14.44 25.77
C GLU A 231 5.86 14.68 24.88
N TRP A 232 5.82 15.68 24.04
CA TRP A 232 6.86 15.97 23.04
C TRP A 232 8.28 16.09 23.60
N PRO A 233 8.52 16.68 24.80
CA PRO A 233 9.87 16.71 25.38
C PRO A 233 10.46 15.31 25.62
N LEU A 234 9.58 14.30 25.80
CA LEU A 234 9.94 12.90 26.05
C LEU A 234 9.79 12.03 24.80
N ALA A 235 9.39 12.57 23.65
CA ALA A 235 9.30 11.82 22.41
C ALA A 235 10.68 11.54 21.81
N ARG A 236 10.95 10.28 21.46
CA ARG A 236 12.17 9.80 20.80
C ARG A 236 11.79 8.79 19.73
N ARG A 237 12.70 8.50 18.81
CA ARG A 237 12.46 7.54 17.72
C ARG A 237 12.00 6.16 18.21
N ASN A 238 12.54 5.70 19.35
CA ASN A 238 12.28 4.37 19.91
C ASN A 238 11.46 4.36 21.20
N VAL A 239 11.10 5.54 21.71
CA VAL A 239 10.28 5.73 22.93
C VAL A 239 9.36 6.91 22.74
N ILE A 240 8.04 6.74 22.93
CA ILE A 240 7.10 7.87 23.06
C ILE A 240 6.34 7.77 24.38
N VAL A 241 6.02 8.94 24.87
CA VAL A 241 5.21 9.11 26.10
C VAL A 241 3.94 9.85 25.71
N MET A 242 2.82 9.30 26.12
CA MET A 242 1.51 9.92 25.90
C MET A 242 0.62 9.80 27.12
N GLU A 243 -0.39 10.62 27.18
CA GLU A 243 -1.40 10.62 28.22
C GLU A 243 -2.02 9.22 28.39
N ARG A 244 -2.19 8.80 29.65
CA ARG A 244 -2.94 7.59 29.96
C ARG A 244 -4.43 7.87 29.81
N ILE A 245 -5.10 7.10 28.98
CA ILE A 245 -6.55 7.18 28.81
C ILE A 245 -7.27 6.27 29.80
N PHE A 246 -8.51 6.66 30.15
CA PHE A 246 -9.43 5.87 30.94
C PHE A 246 -10.71 5.70 30.14
N GLY A 247 -10.99 4.49 29.69
CA GLY A 247 -12.17 4.19 28.91
C GLY A 247 -12.45 2.70 28.88
N THR A 248 -13.68 2.36 28.53
CA THR A 248 -14.12 0.96 28.33
C THR A 248 -13.76 0.55 26.90
N PRO A 249 -13.10 -0.61 26.68
CA PRO A 249 -12.90 -1.11 25.33
C PRO A 249 -14.23 -1.20 24.58
N ILE A 250 -14.28 -0.75 23.34
CA ILE A 250 -15.52 -0.73 22.56
C ILE A 250 -16.10 -2.13 22.31
N SER A 251 -15.26 -3.16 22.39
CA SER A 251 -15.66 -4.57 22.31
C SER A 251 -16.37 -5.10 23.56
N ASP A 252 -16.25 -4.39 24.69
CA ASP A 252 -16.92 -4.77 25.95
C ASP A 252 -18.33 -4.15 26.02
N VAL A 253 -19.21 -4.70 25.18
CA VAL A 253 -20.59 -4.21 25.02
C VAL A 253 -21.38 -4.28 26.33
N GLU A 254 -21.14 -5.31 27.13
CA GLU A 254 -21.86 -5.50 28.41
C GLU A 254 -21.57 -4.34 29.37
N THR A 255 -20.30 -3.99 29.53
CA THR A 255 -19.90 -2.87 30.40
C THR A 255 -20.41 -1.53 29.87
N LEU A 256 -20.40 -1.31 28.53
CA LEU A 256 -20.93 -0.09 27.90
C LEU A 256 -22.44 0.07 28.19
N VAL A 257 -23.20 -1.00 28.05
CA VAL A 257 -24.65 -0.99 28.39
C VAL A 257 -24.87 -0.73 29.87
N ALA A 258 -24.10 -1.36 30.76
CA ALA A 258 -24.17 -1.14 32.20
C ALA A 258 -23.85 0.31 32.60
N GLN A 259 -23.02 1.01 31.85
CA GLN A 259 -22.72 2.43 31.99
C GLN A 259 -23.80 3.36 31.42
N GLY A 260 -24.87 2.81 30.83
CA GLY A 260 -25.96 3.58 30.25
C GLY A 260 -25.65 4.20 28.87
N ILE A 261 -24.63 3.72 28.19
CA ILE A 261 -24.24 4.23 26.87
C ILE A 261 -25.17 3.64 25.79
N SER A 262 -25.76 4.51 24.97
CA SER A 262 -26.58 4.11 23.81
C SER A 262 -25.69 3.50 22.73
N LEU A 263 -25.81 2.21 22.51
CA LEU A 263 -25.05 1.50 21.47
C LEU A 263 -25.39 1.99 20.07
N LYS A 264 -26.64 2.39 19.83
CA LYS A 264 -27.07 3.00 18.57
C LYS A 264 -26.32 4.30 18.29
N ASP A 265 -26.35 5.23 19.25
CA ASP A 265 -25.67 6.53 19.11
C ASP A 265 -24.17 6.34 18.96
N LEU A 266 -23.61 5.36 19.67
CA LEU A 266 -22.20 5.01 19.56
C LEU A 266 -21.84 4.50 18.15
N ALA A 267 -22.65 3.62 17.59
CA ALA A 267 -22.45 3.12 16.22
C ALA A 267 -22.54 4.25 15.18
N GLU A 268 -23.55 5.12 15.28
CA GLU A 268 -23.71 6.28 14.38
C GLU A 268 -22.55 7.28 14.53
N ARG A 269 -22.06 7.54 15.75
CA ARG A 269 -20.87 8.38 15.97
C ARG A 269 -19.62 7.79 15.33
N GLY A 270 -19.42 6.47 15.37
CA GLY A 270 -18.29 5.80 14.71
C GLY A 270 -18.28 6.08 13.19
N VAL A 271 -19.44 6.03 12.55
CA VAL A 271 -19.61 6.39 11.14
C VAL A 271 -19.30 7.87 10.92
N GLN A 272 -19.82 8.77 11.75
CA GLN A 272 -19.54 10.20 11.63
C GLN A 272 -18.06 10.52 11.79
N ILE A 273 -17.37 9.87 12.74
CA ILE A 273 -15.91 10.02 12.94
C ILE A 273 -15.17 9.66 11.66
N PHE A 274 -15.52 8.54 11.05
CA PHE A 274 -14.88 8.09 9.81
C PHE A 274 -15.06 9.11 8.67
N PHE A 275 -16.30 9.50 8.40
CA PHE A 275 -16.58 10.45 7.33
C PHE A 275 -15.96 11.83 7.58
N THR A 276 -15.91 12.28 8.84
CA THR A 276 -15.23 13.52 9.22
C THR A 276 -13.73 13.44 8.97
N GLN A 277 -13.07 12.35 9.36
CA GLN A 277 -11.65 12.14 9.09
C GLN A 277 -11.34 12.17 7.59
N VAL A 278 -12.14 11.46 6.79
CA VAL A 278 -11.93 11.29 5.35
C VAL A 278 -12.27 12.57 4.57
N PHE A 279 -13.45 13.13 4.79
CA PHE A 279 -14.01 14.19 3.95
C PHE A 279 -13.82 15.61 4.52
N VAL A 280 -13.61 15.78 5.82
CA VAL A 280 -13.34 17.11 6.37
C VAL A 280 -11.83 17.34 6.53
N HIS A 281 -11.13 16.33 7.05
CA HIS A 281 -9.73 16.49 7.39
C HIS A 281 -8.75 15.89 6.38
N SER A 282 -9.21 15.07 5.42
CA SER A 282 -8.36 14.33 4.45
C SER A 282 -7.25 13.52 5.13
N PHE A 283 -7.41 13.21 6.41
CA PHE A 283 -6.46 12.52 7.26
C PHE A 283 -7.21 11.57 8.18
N PHE A 284 -7.04 10.27 8.00
CA PHE A 284 -7.82 9.25 8.66
C PHE A 284 -6.97 8.14 9.27
N HIS A 285 -7.43 7.62 10.37
CA HIS A 285 -6.87 6.45 11.03
C HIS A 285 -7.20 5.20 10.22
N ALA A 286 -6.19 4.59 9.64
CA ALA A 286 -6.39 3.48 8.71
C ALA A 286 -6.45 2.10 9.37
N ASP A 287 -6.41 2.03 10.70
CA ASP A 287 -6.46 0.78 11.46
C ASP A 287 -7.42 0.87 12.66
N MET A 288 -8.63 1.39 12.43
CA MET A 288 -9.69 1.51 13.44
C MET A 288 -10.35 0.15 13.72
N HIS A 289 -9.61 -0.76 14.30
CA HIS A 289 -10.18 -2.02 14.81
C HIS A 289 -10.58 -1.89 16.30
N PRO A 290 -11.47 -2.76 16.82
CA PRO A 290 -11.98 -2.64 18.20
C PRO A 290 -10.91 -2.59 19.29
N GLY A 291 -9.72 -3.14 19.05
CA GLY A 291 -8.60 -3.11 20.00
C GLY A 291 -7.94 -1.75 20.16
N ASN A 292 -8.14 -0.83 19.20
CA ASN A 292 -7.57 0.52 19.20
C ASN A 292 -8.59 1.59 19.58
N ILE A 293 -9.82 1.17 20.00
CA ILE A 293 -10.91 2.09 20.29
C ILE A 293 -11.44 1.84 21.71
N PHE A 294 -11.49 2.90 22.48
CA PHE A 294 -12.10 2.94 23.80
C PHE A 294 -13.24 3.97 23.81
N VAL A 295 -14.10 3.88 24.83
CA VAL A 295 -15.25 4.77 25.01
C VAL A 295 -15.18 5.37 26.40
N SER A 296 -15.29 6.70 26.50
CA SER A 296 -15.37 7.40 27.76
C SER A 296 -16.73 7.16 28.44
N LYS A 297 -16.86 7.55 29.70
CA LYS A 297 -18.13 7.46 30.43
C LYS A 297 -19.24 8.30 29.80
N GLU A 298 -18.88 9.34 29.04
CA GLU A 298 -19.80 10.25 28.34
C GLU A 298 -20.14 9.75 26.92
N GLY A 299 -19.64 8.56 26.53
CA GLY A 299 -19.85 7.98 25.21
C GLY A 299 -19.01 8.62 24.10
N GLN A 300 -17.90 9.31 24.43
CA GLN A 300 -16.94 9.81 23.45
C GLN A 300 -15.96 8.69 23.05
N TYR A 301 -15.66 8.57 21.76
CA TYR A 301 -14.62 7.67 21.28
C TYR A 301 -13.24 8.15 21.72
N ILE A 302 -12.37 7.22 22.06
CA ILE A 302 -10.96 7.46 22.34
C ILE A 302 -10.16 6.53 21.43
N ALA A 303 -9.35 7.10 20.54
CA ALA A 303 -8.48 6.31 19.67
C ALA A 303 -7.07 6.21 20.25
N VAL A 304 -6.45 5.05 20.06
CA VAL A 304 -5.05 4.78 20.41
C VAL A 304 -4.37 4.09 19.24
N ASP A 305 -3.03 4.10 19.21
CA ASP A 305 -2.18 3.52 18.16
C ASP A 305 -2.36 4.22 16.80
N PHE A 306 -1.50 5.20 16.52
CA PHE A 306 -1.54 6.04 15.31
C PHE A 306 -0.44 5.65 14.30
N GLY A 307 -0.01 4.39 14.33
CA GLY A 307 1.05 3.87 13.45
C GLY A 307 0.67 3.91 11.98
N ILE A 308 -0.60 3.64 11.65
CA ILE A 308 -1.08 3.60 10.28
C ILE A 308 -2.15 4.67 10.05
N MET A 309 -1.78 5.71 9.30
CA MET A 309 -2.69 6.79 8.90
C MET A 309 -2.79 6.88 7.38
N GLY A 310 -3.99 7.21 6.90
CA GLY A 310 -4.23 7.47 5.49
C GLY A 310 -4.42 8.97 5.23
N THR A 311 -4.01 9.42 4.04
CA THR A 311 -4.23 10.79 3.56
C THR A 311 -4.84 10.75 2.18
N LEU A 312 -5.76 11.66 1.89
CA LEU A 312 -6.32 11.85 0.56
C LEU A 312 -5.87 13.19 -0.01
N SER A 313 -5.56 13.22 -1.31
CA SER A 313 -5.41 14.50 -1.98
C SER A 313 -6.78 15.19 -2.10
N PRO A 314 -6.85 16.53 -2.16
CA PRO A 314 -8.12 17.25 -2.37
C PRO A 314 -8.86 16.77 -3.63
N ARG A 315 -8.12 16.35 -4.64
CA ARG A 315 -8.66 15.80 -5.88
C ARG A 315 -9.32 14.44 -5.65
N ASP A 316 -8.61 13.52 -5.00
CA ASP A 316 -9.13 12.17 -4.73
C ASP A 316 -10.33 12.21 -3.77
N GLN A 317 -10.26 13.06 -2.76
CA GLN A 317 -11.36 13.30 -1.82
C GLN A 317 -12.64 13.74 -2.55
N ARG A 318 -12.52 14.69 -3.48
CA ARG A 318 -13.65 15.15 -4.28
C ARG A 318 -14.21 14.05 -5.18
N TYR A 319 -13.35 13.36 -5.94
CA TYR A 319 -13.79 12.27 -6.81
C TYR A 319 -14.44 11.13 -6.00
N LEU A 320 -13.91 10.82 -4.82
CA LEU A 320 -14.48 9.82 -3.94
C LEU A 320 -15.89 10.20 -3.47
N ALA A 321 -16.09 11.46 -3.04
CA ALA A 321 -17.39 11.95 -2.62
C ALA A 321 -18.41 11.95 -3.78
N GLU A 322 -18.01 12.42 -4.97
CA GLU A 322 -18.85 12.40 -6.16
C GLU A 322 -19.21 10.95 -6.56
N ASN A 323 -18.27 10.02 -6.48
CA ASN A 323 -18.53 8.59 -6.74
C ASN A 323 -19.54 8.01 -5.74
N PHE A 324 -19.38 8.27 -4.44
CA PHE A 324 -20.35 7.81 -3.45
C PHE A 324 -21.75 8.36 -3.69
N LEU A 325 -21.88 9.67 -3.99
CA LEU A 325 -23.17 10.27 -4.26
C LEU A 325 -23.81 9.74 -5.56
N ALA A 326 -23.03 9.59 -6.63
CA ALA A 326 -23.49 8.99 -7.87
C ALA A 326 -23.96 7.54 -7.64
N PHE A 327 -23.20 6.80 -6.85
CA PHE A 327 -23.55 5.45 -6.46
C PHE A 327 -24.84 5.38 -5.62
N PHE A 328 -25.00 6.25 -4.60
CA PHE A 328 -26.23 6.35 -3.81
C PHE A 328 -27.47 6.67 -4.66
N ASN A 329 -27.27 7.42 -5.75
CA ASN A 329 -28.33 7.80 -6.68
C ASN A 329 -28.50 6.78 -7.83
N ARG A 330 -27.77 5.66 -7.82
CA ARG A 330 -27.75 4.63 -8.87
C ARG A 330 -27.37 5.18 -10.26
N ASP A 331 -26.60 6.28 -10.29
CA ASP A 331 -26.07 6.86 -11.52
C ASP A 331 -24.74 6.20 -11.89
N TYR A 332 -24.84 4.97 -12.41
CA TYR A 332 -23.66 4.16 -12.77
C TYR A 332 -22.85 4.75 -13.92
N ARG A 333 -23.51 5.50 -14.82
CA ARG A 333 -22.83 6.21 -15.89
C ARG A 333 -21.91 7.28 -15.33
N ARG A 334 -22.40 8.07 -14.36
CA ARG A 334 -21.60 9.09 -13.66
C ARG A 334 -20.43 8.44 -12.90
N VAL A 335 -20.66 7.31 -12.24
CA VAL A 335 -19.58 6.54 -11.58
C VAL A 335 -18.50 6.16 -12.59
N GLY A 336 -18.88 5.61 -13.74
CA GLY A 336 -17.95 5.25 -14.82
C GLY A 336 -17.14 6.45 -15.33
N GLN A 337 -17.82 7.57 -15.60
CA GLN A 337 -17.18 8.79 -16.07
C GLN A 337 -16.19 9.34 -15.04
N LEU A 338 -16.56 9.37 -13.76
CA LEU A 338 -15.68 9.84 -12.68
C LEU A 338 -14.40 9.01 -12.55
N HIS A 339 -14.45 7.70 -12.77
CA HIS A 339 -13.26 6.85 -12.76
C HIS A 339 -12.28 7.19 -13.90
N VAL A 340 -12.83 7.53 -15.08
CA VAL A 340 -12.02 7.99 -16.23
C VAL A 340 -11.42 9.38 -15.94
N ASP A 341 -12.24 10.32 -15.46
CA ASP A 341 -11.83 11.72 -15.16
C ASP A 341 -10.80 11.78 -14.05
N ALA A 342 -10.90 10.90 -13.06
CA ALA A 342 -9.92 10.75 -11.99
C ALA A 342 -8.58 10.16 -12.47
N GLY A 343 -8.60 9.48 -13.62
CA GLY A 343 -7.45 8.73 -14.12
C GLY A 343 -7.24 7.39 -13.38
N TRP A 344 -8.28 6.89 -12.71
CA TRP A 344 -8.22 5.60 -12.01
C TRP A 344 -8.31 4.42 -13.01
N VAL A 345 -8.94 4.63 -14.14
CA VAL A 345 -8.91 3.72 -15.30
C VAL A 345 -8.29 4.45 -16.51
N PRO A 346 -7.72 3.71 -17.49
CA PRO A 346 -7.15 4.32 -18.68
C PRO A 346 -8.14 5.23 -19.42
N ALA A 347 -7.65 6.34 -19.97
CA ALA A 347 -8.49 7.32 -20.70
C ALA A 347 -9.24 6.73 -21.92
N GLY A 348 -8.79 5.61 -22.47
CA GLY A 348 -9.46 4.88 -23.54
C GLY A 348 -10.52 3.89 -23.10
N THR A 349 -10.83 3.83 -21.80
CA THR A 349 -11.85 2.92 -21.26
C THR A 349 -13.24 3.33 -21.75
N ARG A 350 -13.97 2.38 -22.30
CA ARG A 350 -15.36 2.62 -22.74
C ARG A 350 -16.28 2.72 -21.55
N VAL A 351 -16.80 3.91 -21.31
CA VAL A 351 -17.66 4.23 -20.15
C VAL A 351 -18.94 3.37 -20.13
N ASP A 352 -19.52 3.07 -21.30
CA ASP A 352 -20.71 2.24 -21.44
C ASP A 352 -20.48 0.78 -21.00
N GLU A 353 -19.32 0.20 -21.35
CA GLU A 353 -18.94 -1.15 -20.89
C GLU A 353 -18.67 -1.18 -19.39
N PHE A 354 -17.97 -0.14 -18.88
CA PHE A 354 -17.67 -0.02 -17.46
C PHE A 354 -18.95 0.21 -16.63
N GLU A 355 -19.87 1.08 -17.10
CA GLU A 355 -21.21 1.27 -16.52
C GLU A 355 -21.97 -0.06 -16.41
N SER A 356 -22.02 -0.83 -17.51
CA SER A 356 -22.71 -2.13 -17.53
C SER A 356 -22.11 -3.11 -16.51
N ALA A 357 -20.79 -3.14 -16.38
CA ALA A 357 -20.10 -4.00 -15.42
C ALA A 357 -20.40 -3.58 -13.97
N ILE A 358 -20.38 -2.28 -13.66
CA ILE A 358 -20.74 -1.74 -12.34
C ILE A 358 -22.20 -2.07 -12.03
N ARG A 359 -23.11 -1.81 -12.96
CA ARG A 359 -24.54 -2.11 -12.81
C ARG A 359 -24.79 -3.58 -12.47
N THR A 360 -24.11 -4.49 -13.17
CA THR A 360 -24.24 -5.94 -12.94
C THR A 360 -23.89 -6.34 -11.50
N VAL A 361 -22.92 -5.65 -10.88
CA VAL A 361 -22.51 -5.90 -9.49
C VAL A 361 -23.48 -5.23 -8.50
N CYS A 362 -23.95 -4.03 -8.82
CA CYS A 362 -24.63 -3.16 -7.87
C CYS A 362 -26.14 -3.43 -7.80
N GLU A 363 -26.83 -3.65 -8.93
CA GLU A 363 -28.30 -3.85 -8.96
C GLU A 363 -28.78 -4.99 -8.06
N PRO A 364 -28.17 -6.20 -8.08
CA PRO A 364 -28.59 -7.29 -7.20
C PRO A 364 -28.41 -6.97 -5.71
N ILE A 365 -27.54 -6.02 -5.40
CA ILE A 365 -27.25 -5.59 -4.02
C ILE A 365 -28.32 -4.60 -3.57
N PHE A 366 -28.71 -3.66 -4.42
CA PHE A 366 -29.72 -2.64 -4.10
C PHE A 366 -31.16 -3.18 -4.02
N GLU A 367 -31.41 -4.39 -4.45
CA GLU A 367 -32.69 -5.07 -4.22
C GLU A 367 -32.88 -5.58 -2.79
N ARG A 368 -31.78 -5.62 -2.01
CA ARG A 368 -31.82 -5.97 -0.60
C ARG A 368 -32.09 -4.73 0.26
N PRO A 369 -32.66 -4.89 1.47
CA PRO A 369 -32.71 -3.79 2.44
C PRO A 369 -31.32 -3.20 2.65
N LEU A 370 -31.20 -1.88 2.62
CA LEU A 370 -29.91 -1.19 2.70
C LEU A 370 -29.11 -1.58 3.96
N LYS A 371 -29.80 -1.85 5.06
CA LYS A 371 -29.20 -2.34 6.32
C LYS A 371 -28.50 -3.70 6.16
N ASP A 372 -28.89 -4.53 5.21
CA ASP A 372 -28.32 -5.86 4.97
C ASP A 372 -27.13 -5.82 3.99
N ILE A 373 -26.86 -4.64 3.41
CA ILE A 373 -25.77 -4.44 2.45
C ILE A 373 -24.50 -4.08 3.20
N SER A 374 -23.43 -4.88 3.02
CA SER A 374 -22.11 -4.50 3.47
C SER A 374 -21.42 -3.58 2.46
N PHE A 375 -21.19 -2.33 2.87
CA PHE A 375 -20.58 -1.32 2.03
C PHE A 375 -19.11 -1.66 1.72
N GLY A 376 -18.39 -2.20 2.69
CA GLY A 376 -17.01 -2.61 2.49
C GLY A 376 -16.86 -3.79 1.53
N HIS A 377 -17.76 -4.78 1.60
CA HIS A 377 -17.78 -5.87 0.61
C HIS A 377 -18.20 -5.41 -0.78
N LEU A 378 -19.11 -4.44 -0.86
CA LEU A 378 -19.48 -3.82 -2.12
C LEU A 378 -18.28 -3.14 -2.78
N LEU A 379 -17.54 -2.32 -2.04
CA LEU A 379 -16.31 -1.68 -2.55
C LEU A 379 -15.29 -2.72 -3.02
N LEU A 380 -15.14 -3.82 -2.30
CA LEU A 380 -14.25 -4.90 -2.73
C LEU A 380 -14.65 -5.45 -4.11
N ARG A 381 -15.95 -5.74 -4.30
CA ARG A 381 -16.47 -6.23 -5.60
C ARG A 381 -16.31 -5.20 -6.71
N LEU A 382 -16.51 -3.91 -6.40
CA LEU A 382 -16.29 -2.82 -7.34
C LEU A 382 -14.81 -2.73 -7.76
N PHE A 383 -13.88 -2.85 -6.83
CA PHE A 383 -12.45 -2.88 -7.14
C PHE A 383 -12.06 -4.09 -8.01
N GLN A 384 -12.61 -5.29 -7.70
CA GLN A 384 -12.40 -6.47 -8.52
C GLN A 384 -12.94 -6.29 -9.95
N THR A 385 -14.10 -5.63 -10.08
CA THR A 385 -14.70 -5.33 -11.39
C THR A 385 -13.87 -4.30 -12.14
N ALA A 386 -13.46 -3.23 -11.49
CA ALA A 386 -12.65 -2.18 -12.08
C ALA A 386 -11.25 -2.66 -12.50
N HIS A 387 -10.71 -3.64 -11.78
CA HIS A 387 -9.44 -4.29 -12.16
C HIS A 387 -9.49 -4.94 -13.56
N ARG A 388 -10.66 -5.44 -13.99
CA ARG A 388 -10.87 -5.97 -15.36
C ARG A 388 -10.70 -4.89 -16.44
N PHE A 389 -10.83 -3.60 -16.05
CA PHE A 389 -10.62 -2.43 -16.89
C PHE A 389 -9.24 -1.79 -16.67
N ASN A 390 -8.27 -2.56 -16.17
CA ASN A 390 -6.91 -2.11 -15.85
C ASN A 390 -6.87 -0.93 -14.86
N MET A 391 -7.80 -0.88 -13.90
CA MET A 391 -7.74 0.07 -12.81
C MET A 391 -6.53 -0.22 -11.92
N GLU A 392 -5.67 0.78 -11.75
CA GLU A 392 -4.64 0.76 -10.72
C GLU A 392 -5.22 1.27 -9.40
N VAL A 393 -5.44 0.36 -8.45
CA VAL A 393 -5.99 0.74 -7.14
C VAL A 393 -4.92 1.43 -6.32
N GLN A 394 -5.18 2.68 -5.94
CA GLN A 394 -4.27 3.44 -5.09
C GLN A 394 -4.23 2.86 -3.66
N PRO A 395 -3.04 2.76 -3.01
CA PRO A 395 -2.92 2.22 -1.65
C PRO A 395 -3.83 2.91 -0.63
N GLN A 396 -4.05 4.22 -0.76
CA GLN A 396 -4.93 5.00 0.10
C GLN A 396 -6.39 4.55 0.03
N LEU A 397 -6.88 4.16 -1.17
CA LEU A 397 -8.24 3.65 -1.35
C LEU A 397 -8.42 2.27 -0.72
N VAL A 398 -7.37 1.45 -0.72
CA VAL A 398 -7.39 0.14 -0.04
C VAL A 398 -7.42 0.31 1.47
N LEU A 399 -6.62 1.24 2.01
CA LEU A 399 -6.66 1.60 3.43
C LEU A 399 -8.04 2.11 3.84
N LEU A 400 -8.63 2.97 3.03
CA LEU A 400 -9.99 3.49 3.24
C LEU A 400 -11.02 2.36 3.26
N GLN A 401 -10.97 1.43 2.31
CA GLN A 401 -11.85 0.27 2.25
C GLN A 401 -11.71 -0.61 3.50
N LYS A 402 -10.46 -0.92 3.93
CA LYS A 402 -10.21 -1.68 5.16
C LYS A 402 -10.82 -0.99 6.37
N THR A 403 -10.61 0.32 6.48
CA THR A 403 -11.15 1.11 7.60
C THR A 403 -12.67 1.10 7.60
N LEU A 404 -13.27 1.25 6.44
CA LEU A 404 -14.73 1.22 6.29
C LEU A 404 -15.31 -0.16 6.67
N LEU A 405 -14.67 -1.26 6.27
CA LEU A 405 -15.03 -2.62 6.69
C LEU A 405 -14.97 -2.78 8.22
N ASN A 406 -13.91 -2.28 8.85
CA ASN A 406 -13.74 -2.37 10.28
C ASN A 406 -14.83 -1.57 11.02
N ILE A 407 -15.14 -0.37 10.56
CA ILE A 407 -16.17 0.50 11.17
C ILE A 407 -17.57 -0.08 10.93
N GLU A 408 -17.84 -0.62 9.76
CA GLU A 408 -19.09 -1.32 9.48
C GLU A 408 -19.25 -2.54 10.37
N GLY A 409 -18.21 -3.39 10.47
CA GLY A 409 -18.22 -4.56 11.34
C GLY A 409 -18.44 -4.21 12.81
N LEU A 410 -17.73 -3.19 13.30
CA LEU A 410 -17.88 -2.67 14.65
C LEU A 410 -19.27 -2.08 14.88
N GLY A 411 -19.75 -1.26 13.93
CA GLY A 411 -21.06 -0.63 14.00
C GLY A 411 -22.19 -1.66 14.09
N ARG A 412 -22.11 -2.74 13.30
CA ARG A 412 -23.09 -3.85 13.35
C ARG A 412 -22.97 -4.71 14.62
N GLN A 413 -21.77 -4.82 15.18
CA GLN A 413 -21.58 -5.49 16.48
C GLN A 413 -22.26 -4.70 17.62
N LEU A 414 -22.20 -3.37 17.57
CA LEU A 414 -22.84 -2.49 18.54
C LEU A 414 -24.36 -2.40 18.31
N TYR A 415 -24.76 -2.20 17.06
CA TYR A 415 -26.15 -2.03 16.66
C TYR A 415 -26.40 -2.77 15.33
N PRO A 416 -26.98 -4.00 15.36
CA PRO A 416 -27.17 -4.82 14.17
C PRO A 416 -28.03 -4.18 13.05
N ASP A 417 -28.94 -3.29 13.41
CA ASP A 417 -29.80 -2.55 12.48
C ASP A 417 -29.15 -1.23 11.97
N LEU A 418 -27.85 -1.04 12.15
CA LEU A 418 -27.14 0.14 11.66
C LEU A 418 -27.23 0.23 10.14
N ASP A 419 -27.84 1.32 9.66
CA ASP A 419 -27.89 1.68 8.25
C ASP A 419 -26.82 2.72 7.92
N LEU A 420 -25.70 2.24 7.41
CA LEU A 420 -24.58 3.09 6.99
C LEU A 420 -25.00 4.10 5.91
N TRP A 421 -25.93 3.72 5.05
CA TRP A 421 -26.39 4.52 3.92
C TRP A 421 -27.18 5.73 4.40
N GLN A 422 -28.11 5.51 5.34
CA GLN A 422 -28.90 6.60 5.92
C GLN A 422 -28.00 7.56 6.73
N THR A 423 -26.98 7.04 7.40
CA THR A 423 -26.09 7.86 8.22
C THR A 423 -25.09 8.66 7.37
N SER A 424 -24.58 8.08 6.27
CA SER A 424 -23.52 8.70 5.46
C SER A 424 -24.03 9.66 4.38
N LYS A 425 -25.16 9.37 3.74
CA LYS A 425 -25.69 10.17 2.62
C LYS A 425 -25.92 11.63 2.99
N PRO A 426 -26.61 11.99 4.09
CA PRO A 426 -26.81 13.38 4.48
C PRO A 426 -25.51 14.11 4.82
N PHE A 427 -24.50 13.39 5.32
CA PHE A 427 -23.17 13.95 5.57
C PHE A 427 -22.49 14.34 4.26
N LEU A 428 -22.45 13.44 3.30
CA LEU A 428 -21.82 13.66 2.01
C LEU A 428 -22.52 14.76 1.20
N GLU A 429 -23.86 14.80 1.20
CA GLU A 429 -24.64 15.84 0.53
C GLU A 429 -24.34 17.24 1.11
N ARG A 430 -24.28 17.37 2.44
CA ARG A 430 -23.89 18.62 3.10
C ARG A 430 -22.44 19.02 2.74
N TRP A 431 -21.52 18.08 2.87
CA TRP A 431 -20.11 18.32 2.55
C TRP A 431 -19.94 18.78 1.08
N MET A 432 -20.58 18.09 0.14
CA MET A 432 -20.55 18.49 -1.28
C MET A 432 -21.16 19.86 -1.52
N SER A 433 -22.27 20.19 -0.88
CA SER A 433 -22.89 21.52 -1.01
C SER A 433 -21.99 22.64 -0.49
N GLU A 434 -21.17 22.37 0.54
CA GLU A 434 -20.16 23.29 1.06
C GLU A 434 -18.96 23.42 0.13
N GLN A 435 -18.58 22.37 -0.61
CA GLN A 435 -17.44 22.39 -1.53
C GLN A 435 -17.75 22.97 -2.91
N VAL A 436 -19.00 22.88 -3.37
CA VAL A 436 -19.40 23.29 -4.74
C VAL A 436 -20.22 24.59 -4.74
N GLY A 437 -20.68 25.06 -3.58
CA GLY A 437 -21.53 26.26 -3.44
C GLY A 437 -20.77 27.57 -3.65
N THR A 438 -21.55 28.65 -3.73
CA THR A 438 -21.01 30.05 -3.85
C THR A 438 -20.01 30.38 -2.75
N ARG A 439 -20.16 29.81 -1.57
CA ARG A 439 -19.19 29.94 -0.45
C ARG A 439 -17.83 29.32 -0.77
N ALA A 440 -17.82 28.17 -1.44
CA ALA A 440 -16.58 27.52 -1.87
C ALA A 440 -15.84 28.36 -2.92
N LEU A 441 -16.60 28.96 -3.87
CA LEU A 441 -16.05 29.88 -4.86
C LEU A 441 -15.41 31.10 -4.20
N TRP A 442 -16.09 31.74 -3.24
CA TRP A 442 -15.56 32.86 -2.48
C TRP A 442 -14.35 32.49 -1.63
N LYS A 443 -14.35 31.32 -1.01
CA LYS A 443 -13.21 30.79 -0.25
C LYS A 443 -12.00 30.58 -1.18
N SER A 444 -12.21 29.92 -2.33
CA SER A 444 -11.15 29.70 -3.32
C SER A 444 -10.59 31.02 -3.89
N ILE A 445 -11.46 31.99 -4.18
CA ILE A 445 -11.04 33.33 -4.61
C ILE A 445 -10.20 33.99 -3.52
N ARG A 446 -10.67 33.97 -2.27
CA ARG A 446 -9.96 34.61 -1.15
C ARG A 446 -8.61 33.96 -0.86
N GLU A 447 -8.51 32.64 -0.93
CA GLU A 447 -7.28 31.88 -0.68
C GLU A 447 -6.25 32.05 -1.82
N ASN A 448 -6.72 32.16 -3.07
CA ASN A 448 -5.85 32.35 -4.24
C ASN A 448 -5.64 33.81 -4.63
N ALA A 449 -6.44 34.74 -4.09
CA ALA A 449 -6.33 36.18 -4.39
C ALA A 449 -4.91 36.75 -4.19
N PRO A 450 -4.17 36.40 -3.12
CA PRO A 450 -2.79 36.89 -2.97
C PRO A 450 -1.88 36.41 -4.11
N GLN A 451 -1.99 35.13 -4.51
CA GLN A 451 -1.18 34.56 -5.60
C GLN A 451 -1.59 35.13 -6.96
N TRP A 452 -2.87 35.40 -7.15
CA TRP A 452 -3.35 36.05 -8.37
C TRP A 452 -2.92 37.53 -8.42
N ALA A 453 -3.01 38.23 -7.31
CA ALA A 453 -2.55 39.62 -7.23
C ALA A 453 -1.05 39.77 -7.53
N GLU A 454 -0.24 38.78 -7.13
CA GLU A 454 1.18 38.71 -7.43
C GLU A 454 1.46 38.49 -8.92
N LYS A 455 0.65 37.64 -9.59
CA LYS A 455 0.81 37.24 -11.00
C LYS A 455 0.05 38.13 -12.00
N LEU A 456 -0.97 38.87 -11.54
CA LEU A 456 -1.79 39.75 -12.39
C LEU A 456 -0.98 40.82 -13.13
N PRO A 457 0.05 41.49 -12.54
CA PRO A 457 0.87 42.45 -13.25
C PRO A 457 1.69 41.86 -14.41
N ASP A 458 2.00 40.55 -14.36
CA ASP A 458 2.80 39.87 -15.38
C ASP A 458 1.98 39.39 -16.58
N ILE A 459 0.65 39.23 -16.41
CA ILE A 459 -0.23 38.74 -17.47
C ILE A 459 -0.20 39.59 -18.73
N PRO A 460 -0.27 40.95 -18.67
CA PRO A 460 -0.20 41.76 -19.88
C PRO A 460 1.14 41.62 -20.62
N LEU A 461 2.26 41.48 -19.89
CA LEU A 461 3.58 41.26 -20.45
C LEU A 461 3.67 39.87 -21.15
N LEU A 462 3.19 38.82 -20.48
CA LEU A 462 3.16 37.48 -21.05
C LEU A 462 2.25 37.40 -22.28
N LEU A 463 1.09 38.07 -22.27
CA LEU A 463 0.21 38.17 -23.42
C LEU A 463 0.87 38.94 -24.57
N HIS A 464 1.54 40.04 -24.29
CA HIS A 464 2.29 40.81 -25.27
C HIS A 464 3.38 39.96 -25.91
N ASP A 465 4.18 39.25 -25.10
CA ASP A 465 5.26 38.38 -25.58
C ASP A 465 4.74 37.22 -26.44
N ILE A 466 3.64 36.56 -26.04
CA ILE A 466 2.99 35.52 -26.82
C ILE A 466 2.48 36.05 -28.16
N LEU A 467 1.82 37.23 -28.15
CA LEU A 467 1.31 37.85 -29.37
C LEU A 467 2.44 38.31 -30.28
N GLN A 468 3.54 38.82 -29.73
CA GLN A 468 4.74 39.22 -30.48
C GLN A 468 5.42 37.98 -31.07
N GLN A 469 5.64 36.90 -30.32
CA GLN A 469 6.19 35.65 -30.80
C GLN A 469 5.33 35.02 -31.90
N THR A 470 4.00 35.09 -31.75
CA THR A 470 3.04 34.59 -32.77
C THR A 470 3.14 35.42 -34.06
N ARG A 471 3.23 36.76 -33.91
CA ARG A 471 3.39 37.68 -35.06
C ARG A 471 4.70 37.46 -35.80
N ASP A 472 5.78 37.20 -35.04
CA ASP A 472 7.11 37.00 -35.62
C ASP A 472 7.34 35.57 -36.14
N GLY A 473 6.33 34.69 -36.04
CA GLY A 473 6.40 33.27 -36.46
C GLY A 473 7.35 32.42 -35.64
N LYS A 474 7.70 32.89 -34.42
CA LYS A 474 8.67 32.25 -33.50
C LYS A 474 8.02 31.52 -32.34
N LEU A 475 6.69 31.26 -32.39
CA LEU A 475 6.02 30.54 -31.33
C LEU A 475 6.42 29.06 -31.39
N GLU A 476 7.40 28.68 -30.59
CA GLU A 476 7.77 27.27 -30.40
C GLU A 476 6.95 26.68 -29.28
N VAL A 477 6.04 25.76 -29.62
CA VAL A 477 5.30 24.98 -28.62
C VAL A 477 6.06 23.66 -28.40
N GLU A 478 6.78 23.60 -27.31
CA GLU A 478 7.49 22.38 -26.90
C GLU A 478 6.50 21.31 -26.43
N TRP A 479 6.14 20.40 -27.30
CA TRP A 479 5.28 19.27 -26.94
C TRP A 479 6.12 18.15 -26.31
N LYS A 480 6.22 18.14 -25.00
CA LYS A 480 6.79 17.02 -24.25
C LYS A 480 5.76 15.88 -24.16
N SER A 481 5.66 15.08 -25.20
CA SER A 481 4.87 13.86 -25.19
C SER A 481 5.80 12.65 -25.07
N ALA A 482 5.61 11.82 -24.06
CA ALA A 482 6.33 10.56 -23.90
C ALA A 482 6.16 9.63 -25.14
N GLN A 483 5.11 9.82 -25.93
CA GLN A 483 4.91 9.13 -27.19
C GLN A 483 5.84 9.66 -28.30
N LEU A 484 6.07 10.98 -28.36
CA LEU A 484 7.00 11.58 -29.34
C LEU A 484 8.46 11.16 -29.08
N GLU A 485 8.88 11.09 -27.83
CA GLU A 485 10.20 10.58 -27.46
C GLU A 485 10.38 9.10 -27.85
N ARG A 486 9.35 8.28 -27.67
CA ARG A 486 9.35 6.87 -28.13
C ARG A 486 9.45 6.80 -29.66
N ILE A 487 8.65 7.57 -30.40
CA ILE A 487 8.68 7.62 -31.86
C ILE A 487 10.06 8.08 -32.37
N GLN A 488 10.66 9.13 -31.79
CA GLN A 488 12.00 9.57 -32.14
C GLN A 488 13.05 8.48 -31.89
N HIS A 489 12.92 7.76 -30.75
CA HIS A 489 13.84 6.67 -30.41
C HIS A 489 13.68 5.49 -31.38
N ASP A 490 12.46 5.14 -31.76
CA ASP A 490 12.15 4.04 -32.69
C ASP A 490 12.61 4.38 -34.12
N VAL A 491 12.39 5.62 -34.59
CA VAL A 491 12.88 6.10 -35.88
C VAL A 491 14.42 6.09 -35.93
N LYS A 492 15.09 6.53 -34.88
CA LYS A 492 16.55 6.52 -34.79
C LYS A 492 17.11 5.09 -34.80
N ARG A 493 16.49 4.16 -34.09
CA ARG A 493 16.85 2.73 -34.11
C ARG A 493 16.59 2.11 -35.47
N ALA A 494 15.46 2.40 -36.12
CA ALA A 494 15.13 1.90 -37.43
C ALA A 494 16.14 2.39 -38.49
N SER A 495 16.53 3.66 -38.42
CA SER A 495 17.57 4.25 -39.30
C SER A 495 18.93 3.57 -39.10
N GLN A 496 19.37 3.37 -37.86
CA GLN A 496 20.64 2.70 -37.56
C GLN A 496 20.65 1.25 -38.07
N ARG A 497 19.55 0.51 -37.91
CA ARG A 497 19.41 -0.86 -38.46
C ARG A 497 19.49 -0.90 -39.96
N SER A 498 18.85 0.05 -40.65
CA SER A 498 18.92 0.15 -42.12
C SER A 498 20.34 0.39 -42.58
N VAL A 499 21.07 1.28 -41.92
CA VAL A 499 22.50 1.55 -42.25
C VAL A 499 23.35 0.30 -42.02
N MET A 500 23.19 -0.40 -40.91
CA MET A 500 23.93 -1.64 -40.63
C MET A 500 23.60 -2.76 -41.64
N ALA A 501 22.33 -2.91 -41.99
CA ALA A 501 21.91 -3.90 -43.00
C ALA A 501 22.53 -3.61 -44.39
N ILE A 502 22.56 -2.33 -44.80
CA ILE A 502 23.19 -1.91 -46.07
C ILE A 502 24.70 -2.18 -46.01
N MET A 503 25.37 -1.82 -44.92
CA MET A 503 26.80 -2.09 -44.76
C MET A 503 27.11 -3.60 -44.83
N GLY A 504 26.35 -4.41 -44.11
CA GLY A 504 26.49 -5.87 -44.11
C GLY A 504 26.32 -6.47 -45.53
N ALA A 505 25.26 -6.03 -46.23
CA ALA A 505 25.03 -6.43 -47.62
C ALA A 505 26.17 -6.01 -48.57
N THR A 506 26.69 -4.79 -48.39
CA THR A 506 27.84 -4.30 -49.20
C THR A 506 29.09 -5.16 -49.00
N PHE A 507 29.40 -5.56 -47.76
CA PHE A 507 30.54 -6.45 -47.51
C PHE A 507 30.36 -7.84 -48.15
N ILE A 508 29.16 -8.40 -48.12
CA ILE A 508 28.87 -9.70 -48.74
C ILE A 508 28.96 -9.60 -50.26
N ILE A 509 28.41 -8.54 -50.86
CA ILE A 509 28.49 -8.30 -52.32
C ILE A 509 29.95 -8.11 -52.74
N SER A 510 30.73 -7.32 -51.98
CA SER A 510 32.16 -7.15 -52.24
C SER A 510 32.93 -8.47 -52.17
N ALA A 511 32.63 -9.32 -51.20
CA ALA A 511 33.21 -10.66 -51.11
C ALA A 511 32.86 -11.54 -52.33
N ALA A 512 31.61 -11.48 -52.80
CA ALA A 512 31.15 -12.23 -53.98
C ALA A 512 31.83 -11.75 -55.25
N ILE A 513 32.02 -10.43 -55.45
CA ILE A 513 32.70 -9.84 -56.57
C ILE A 513 34.20 -10.26 -56.63
N ILE A 514 34.88 -10.17 -55.46
CA ILE A 514 36.31 -10.56 -55.35
C ILE A 514 36.50 -12.05 -55.71
N LYS A 515 35.55 -12.90 -55.33
CA LYS A 515 35.56 -14.33 -55.65
C LYS A 515 35.39 -14.58 -57.13
N GLY A 516 34.66 -13.70 -57.85
CA GLY A 516 34.38 -13.83 -59.32
C GLY A 516 35.39 -13.18 -60.24
N LEU A 517 36.41 -12.46 -59.75
CA LEU A 517 37.41 -11.79 -60.55
C LEU A 517 38.52 -12.79 -60.98
N ASP A 518 38.52 -13.17 -62.27
CA ASP A 518 39.59 -13.97 -62.84
C ASP A 518 40.84 -13.11 -63.08
N GLY A 519 42.02 -13.57 -62.60
CA GLY A 519 43.30 -12.90 -62.83
C GLY A 519 43.97 -12.24 -61.61
N TYR A 520 43.33 -12.21 -60.46
CA TYR A 520 43.91 -11.77 -59.18
C TYR A 520 44.55 -12.96 -58.46
N ALA A 521 45.85 -12.89 -58.10
CA ALA A 521 46.58 -13.95 -57.39
C ALA A 521 46.68 -13.64 -55.86
N PRO A 522 45.61 -13.77 -55.07
CA PRO A 522 45.61 -13.53 -53.65
C PRO A 522 46.08 -14.76 -52.89
N ILE A 523 46.34 -14.58 -51.57
CA ILE A 523 46.52 -15.70 -50.64
C ILE A 523 45.24 -16.49 -50.64
N MET A 524 45.27 -17.75 -51.14
CA MET A 524 44.12 -18.64 -51.21
C MET A 524 43.92 -19.43 -49.90
N LEU A 525 42.70 -19.49 -49.38
CA LEU A 525 42.30 -20.39 -48.32
C LEU A 525 41.18 -21.33 -48.87
N GLY A 526 41.57 -22.55 -49.22
CA GLY A 526 40.68 -23.46 -49.94
C GLY A 526 40.34 -22.97 -51.35
N ASN A 527 39.07 -22.91 -51.72
CA ASN A 527 38.58 -22.54 -53.05
C ASN A 527 38.26 -21.04 -53.24
N ALA A 528 38.65 -20.16 -52.28
CA ALA A 528 38.40 -18.72 -52.38
C ALA A 528 39.53 -17.91 -51.77
N PRO A 529 39.73 -16.65 -52.23
CA PRO A 529 40.68 -15.71 -51.63
C PRO A 529 40.40 -15.49 -50.15
N LEU A 530 41.45 -15.41 -49.31
CA LEU A 530 41.35 -15.14 -47.88
C LEU A 530 40.51 -13.89 -47.56
N LEU A 531 40.67 -12.85 -48.39
CA LEU A 531 39.92 -11.59 -48.28
C LEU A 531 38.40 -11.79 -48.44
N THR A 532 37.96 -12.72 -49.28
CA THR A 532 36.55 -13.08 -49.49
C THR A 532 35.95 -13.64 -48.18
N TRP A 533 36.69 -14.51 -47.49
CA TRP A 533 36.26 -15.10 -46.22
C TRP A 533 36.16 -14.05 -45.11
N ILE A 534 37.14 -13.12 -45.05
CA ILE A 534 37.15 -12.04 -44.05
C ILE A 534 35.96 -11.09 -44.28
N LEU A 535 35.76 -10.60 -45.50
CA LEU A 535 34.66 -9.68 -45.80
C LEU A 535 33.30 -10.35 -45.65
N GLY A 536 33.17 -11.60 -46.05
CA GLY A 536 31.96 -12.38 -45.86
C GLY A 536 31.62 -12.57 -44.37
N ALA A 537 32.61 -12.94 -43.55
CA ALA A 537 32.44 -13.10 -42.12
C ALA A 537 32.04 -11.78 -41.41
N ILE A 538 32.71 -10.66 -41.77
CA ILE A 538 32.35 -9.32 -41.26
C ILE A 538 30.92 -8.96 -41.66
N GLY A 539 30.52 -9.16 -42.90
CA GLY A 539 29.16 -8.88 -43.38
C GLY A 539 28.10 -9.70 -42.67
N VAL A 540 28.35 -10.99 -42.43
CA VAL A 540 27.45 -11.87 -41.68
C VAL A 540 27.32 -11.44 -40.21
N VAL A 541 28.43 -11.09 -39.54
CA VAL A 541 28.42 -10.61 -38.15
C VAL A 541 27.61 -9.32 -38.03
N ILE A 542 27.79 -8.36 -38.96
CA ILE A 542 27.03 -7.10 -38.96
C ILE A 542 25.53 -7.37 -39.19
N LEU A 543 25.15 -8.27 -40.07
CA LEU A 543 23.76 -8.63 -40.32
C LEU A 543 23.12 -9.35 -39.12
N ILE A 544 23.86 -10.26 -38.47
CA ILE A 544 23.38 -10.95 -37.26
C ILE A 544 23.21 -9.95 -36.12
N SER A 545 24.15 -9.00 -35.93
CA SER A 545 24.02 -7.98 -34.87
C SER A 545 22.82 -7.05 -35.13
N ALA A 546 22.57 -6.67 -36.37
CA ALA A 546 21.38 -5.88 -36.75
C ALA A 546 20.07 -6.64 -36.51
N TRP A 547 20.08 -7.97 -36.54
CA TRP A 547 18.89 -8.82 -36.27
C TRP A 547 18.74 -9.18 -34.81
N SER A 548 19.83 -9.41 -34.07
CA SER A 548 19.83 -9.82 -32.68
C SER A 548 19.24 -8.77 -31.69
N GLU A 549 19.24 -7.50 -32.09
CA GLU A 549 18.58 -6.43 -31.28
C GLU A 549 17.04 -6.41 -31.41
N ARG A 550 16.45 -7.48 -31.96
CA ARG A 550 14.99 -7.61 -32.16
C ARG A 550 14.25 -8.27 -30.96
N ASN A 551 14.97 -8.85 -30.00
CA ASN A 551 14.46 -9.42 -28.77
C ASN A 551 14.92 -8.55 -27.59
#